data_979dadb6e10bce3ce3a4bacbe30aaa8e
#
_entry.id   979dadb6e10bce3ce3a4bacbe30aaa8e
#
_cell.length_a   1.000
_cell.length_b   1.000
_cell.length_c   1.000
_cell.angle_alpha   90.00
_cell.angle_beta   90.00
_cell.angle_gamma   90.00
#
_symmetry.space_group_name_H-M   'P 1'
#
loop_
_entity.id
_entity.type
_entity.pdbx_description
1 polymer ?
#
loop_
_entity_poly.entity_id
_entity_poly.type
_entity_poly.pdbx_seq_one_letter_code
_entity_poly.pdbx_strand_id
1 'polypeptide(L)'
;MLNYIDIKNIFKSKNLGEKVSINGWVRTFRSNRFINLNDGSCMEDLQCVIDFEKFDKKILSEINTGSSINIVGEIVESQGRGQSVEIVVDEISVLGLSNPDQYPIQPKKHSFEFLRENAHLRIRTKTISSVMRIRSELSYAIHKFFNENNFYYVHTPIITGSDAEGAGEMFKVSTLNLNDVPKNDSQEVDFSKDFFGKETNLTVSGQLEAESYALGLGKVYTFGPTFRAENSNTSRHLAEFWRIEPEMALYELADKINIAQKLIRSII
;
A
#
# COMPACT_ATOMS: atom_id res chain seq x y z
N MET A 1 -29.76 -16.49 -1.85
CA MET A 1 -28.73 -15.60 -2.40
C MET A 1 -27.41 -16.34 -2.38
N LEU A 2 -26.67 -16.40 -3.48
CA LEU A 2 -25.30 -16.93 -3.49
C LEU A 2 -24.43 -15.99 -2.66
N ASN A 3 -23.58 -16.54 -1.78
CA ASN A 3 -22.61 -15.74 -1.03
C ASN A 3 -21.49 -15.29 -1.97
N TYR A 4 -21.02 -14.06 -1.78
CA TYR A 4 -19.81 -13.60 -2.43
C TYR A 4 -18.62 -14.39 -1.95
N ILE A 5 -17.75 -14.80 -2.89
CA ILE A 5 -16.51 -15.50 -2.60
C ILE A 5 -15.33 -14.74 -3.22
N ASP A 6 -14.25 -14.61 -2.47
CA ASP A 6 -13.03 -14.02 -2.99
C ASP A 6 -12.32 -14.95 -3.98
N ILE A 7 -11.73 -14.40 -5.02
CA ILE A 7 -10.95 -15.14 -6.04
C ILE A 7 -9.83 -15.97 -5.38
N LYS A 8 -9.18 -15.42 -4.35
CA LYS A 8 -8.17 -16.15 -3.55
C LYS A 8 -8.72 -17.46 -2.96
N ASN A 9 -9.95 -17.44 -2.50
CA ASN A 9 -10.59 -18.63 -1.92
C ASN A 9 -10.98 -19.63 -2.99
N ILE A 10 -11.39 -19.20 -4.17
CA ILE A 10 -11.65 -20.10 -5.32
C ILE A 10 -10.38 -20.86 -5.71
N PHE A 11 -9.25 -20.15 -5.85
CA PHE A 11 -7.97 -20.82 -6.17
C PHE A 11 -7.48 -21.75 -5.06
N LYS A 12 -7.83 -21.47 -3.81
CA LYS A 12 -7.45 -22.29 -2.66
C LYS A 12 -8.30 -23.55 -2.52
N SER A 13 -9.63 -23.43 -2.64
CA SER A 13 -10.58 -24.53 -2.42
C SER A 13 -10.72 -25.43 -3.64
N LYS A 14 -10.70 -24.83 -4.86
CA LYS A 14 -10.88 -25.55 -6.14
C LYS A 14 -12.10 -26.46 -6.15
N ASN A 15 -13.21 -26.02 -5.58
CA ASN A 15 -14.45 -26.78 -5.49
C ASN A 15 -15.14 -26.83 -6.85
N LEU A 16 -14.75 -27.80 -7.69
CA LEU A 16 -15.32 -27.98 -9.02
C LEU A 16 -16.83 -28.27 -8.92
N GLY A 17 -17.62 -27.67 -9.82
CA GLY A 17 -19.08 -27.79 -9.86
C GLY A 17 -19.81 -26.85 -8.90
N GLU A 18 -19.10 -26.10 -8.04
CA GLU A 18 -19.73 -25.14 -7.15
C GLU A 18 -20.15 -23.88 -7.91
N LYS A 19 -21.40 -23.41 -7.67
CA LYS A 19 -21.88 -22.14 -8.18
C LYS A 19 -21.51 -21.01 -7.22
N VAL A 20 -20.86 -19.99 -7.77
CA VAL A 20 -20.33 -18.85 -7.02
C VAL A 20 -20.77 -17.51 -7.60
N SER A 21 -20.77 -16.49 -6.76
CA SER A 21 -20.96 -15.09 -7.14
C SER A 21 -19.70 -14.30 -6.82
N ILE A 22 -19.14 -13.59 -7.80
CA ILE A 22 -17.85 -12.90 -7.70
C ILE A 22 -18.01 -11.47 -8.18
N ASN A 23 -17.52 -10.52 -7.39
CA ASN A 23 -17.37 -9.14 -7.83
C ASN A 23 -15.92 -8.86 -8.17
N GLY A 24 -15.65 -8.07 -9.20
CA GLY A 24 -14.28 -7.70 -9.52
C GLY A 24 -14.17 -6.66 -10.62
N TRP A 25 -12.93 -6.31 -10.91
CA TRP A 25 -12.58 -5.41 -12.00
C TRP A 25 -12.04 -6.21 -13.18
N VAL A 26 -12.54 -5.85 -14.37
CA VAL A 26 -12.08 -6.44 -15.62
C VAL A 26 -10.66 -6.00 -15.91
N ARG A 27 -9.75 -6.97 -16.03
CA ARG A 27 -8.37 -6.75 -16.47
C ARG A 27 -8.25 -6.77 -17.97
N THR A 28 -8.88 -7.77 -18.58
CA THR A 28 -8.98 -7.89 -20.05
C THR A 28 -10.28 -8.58 -20.41
N PHE A 29 -10.83 -8.21 -21.57
CA PHE A 29 -11.90 -8.92 -22.22
C PHE A 29 -11.47 -9.23 -23.66
N ARG A 30 -11.34 -10.50 -24.01
CA ARG A 30 -10.76 -10.96 -25.26
C ARG A 30 -11.73 -11.86 -26.03
N SER A 31 -11.75 -11.67 -27.36
CA SER A 31 -12.53 -12.49 -28.30
C SER A 31 -14.01 -12.63 -27.93
N ASN A 32 -14.57 -11.66 -27.22
CA ASN A 32 -15.92 -11.68 -26.65
C ASN A 32 -16.25 -12.96 -25.87
N ARG A 33 -15.23 -13.66 -25.37
CA ARG A 33 -15.35 -14.95 -24.71
C ARG A 33 -14.63 -15.04 -23.37
N PHE A 34 -13.48 -14.39 -23.22
CA PHE A 34 -12.62 -14.55 -22.06
C PHE A 34 -12.48 -13.24 -21.30
N ILE A 35 -13.05 -13.18 -20.09
CA ILE A 35 -12.84 -12.09 -19.14
C ILE A 35 -11.78 -12.53 -18.13
N ASN A 36 -10.73 -11.75 -17.93
CA ASN A 36 -9.87 -11.87 -16.78
C ASN A 36 -10.36 -10.89 -15.72
N LEU A 37 -10.79 -11.42 -14.58
CA LEU A 37 -11.36 -10.68 -13.46
C LEU A 37 -10.39 -10.69 -12.27
N ASN A 38 -10.27 -9.57 -11.58
CA ASN A 38 -9.51 -9.47 -10.34
C ASN A 38 -10.30 -8.70 -9.29
N ASP A 39 -10.43 -9.25 -8.09
CA ASP A 39 -11.17 -8.66 -6.97
C ASP A 39 -10.23 -7.99 -5.94
N GLY A 40 -8.92 -8.05 -6.16
CA GLY A 40 -7.93 -7.54 -5.24
C GLY A 40 -7.53 -8.52 -4.13
N SER A 41 -8.16 -9.67 -3.97
CA SER A 41 -7.84 -10.65 -2.91
C SER A 41 -6.52 -11.37 -3.15
N CYS A 42 -6.10 -11.54 -4.42
CA CYS A 42 -4.82 -12.16 -4.82
C CYS A 42 -4.19 -11.47 -6.03
N MET A 43 -3.00 -11.92 -6.42
CA MET A 43 -2.26 -11.39 -7.58
C MET A 43 -2.74 -11.95 -8.91
N GLU A 44 -3.30 -13.13 -8.87
CA GLU A 44 -3.80 -13.86 -10.01
C GLU A 44 -5.13 -13.27 -10.46
N ASP A 45 -5.33 -13.26 -11.76
CA ASP A 45 -6.60 -12.91 -12.38
C ASP A 45 -7.37 -14.22 -12.66
N LEU A 46 -8.66 -14.26 -12.32
CA LEU A 46 -9.52 -15.41 -12.59
C LEU A 46 -10.11 -15.31 -14.01
N GLN A 47 -9.94 -16.33 -14.82
CA GLN A 47 -10.57 -16.39 -16.13
C GLN A 47 -12.05 -16.77 -15.97
N CYS A 48 -12.90 -15.97 -16.60
CA CYS A 48 -14.32 -16.25 -16.72
C CYS A 48 -14.65 -16.44 -18.21
N VAL A 49 -15.24 -17.59 -18.52
CA VAL A 49 -15.54 -18.01 -19.89
C VAL A 49 -17.00 -17.75 -20.18
N ILE A 50 -17.26 -16.97 -21.22
CA ILE A 50 -18.59 -16.56 -21.64
C ILE A 50 -18.98 -17.30 -22.93
N ASP A 51 -20.19 -17.79 -22.99
CA ASP A 51 -20.85 -18.12 -24.24
C ASP A 51 -21.58 -16.88 -24.74
N PHE A 52 -20.94 -16.13 -25.66
CA PHE A 52 -21.43 -14.83 -26.10
C PHE A 52 -22.83 -14.87 -26.77
N GLU A 53 -23.28 -16.05 -27.22
CA GLU A 53 -24.60 -16.21 -27.79
C GLU A 53 -25.73 -16.15 -26.77
N LYS A 54 -25.38 -16.40 -25.47
CA LYS A 54 -26.32 -16.37 -24.35
C LYS A 54 -26.51 -14.98 -23.73
N PHE A 55 -25.66 -14.02 -24.07
CA PHE A 55 -25.67 -12.70 -23.45
C PHE A 55 -26.09 -11.59 -24.42
N ASP A 56 -26.76 -10.59 -23.86
CA ASP A 56 -27.11 -9.39 -24.65
C ASP A 56 -25.83 -8.66 -25.10
N LYS A 57 -25.75 -8.40 -26.40
CA LYS A 57 -24.64 -7.68 -27.01
C LYS A 57 -24.43 -6.30 -26.39
N LYS A 58 -25.48 -5.65 -25.89
CA LYS A 58 -25.38 -4.37 -25.19
C LYS A 58 -24.57 -4.52 -23.88
N ILE A 59 -24.88 -5.52 -23.05
CA ILE A 59 -24.16 -5.79 -21.82
C ILE A 59 -22.68 -6.07 -22.12
N LEU A 60 -22.40 -6.92 -23.12
CA LEU A 60 -21.02 -7.25 -23.49
C LEU A 60 -20.25 -6.02 -24.02
N SER A 61 -20.90 -5.10 -24.71
CA SER A 61 -20.26 -3.86 -25.18
C SER A 61 -19.89 -2.88 -24.07
N GLU A 62 -20.51 -2.98 -22.91
CA GLU A 62 -20.22 -2.18 -21.72
C GLU A 62 -19.04 -2.72 -20.89
N ILE A 63 -18.58 -3.95 -21.17
CA ILE A 63 -17.48 -4.60 -20.46
C ILE A 63 -16.15 -4.19 -21.09
N ASN A 64 -15.45 -3.28 -20.43
CA ASN A 64 -14.14 -2.78 -20.84
C ASN A 64 -13.10 -2.99 -19.74
N THR A 65 -11.82 -2.87 -20.07
CA THR A 65 -10.75 -2.85 -19.07
C THR A 65 -11.05 -1.77 -18.02
N GLY A 66 -11.07 -2.17 -16.76
CA GLY A 66 -11.39 -1.29 -15.64
C GLY A 66 -12.86 -1.25 -15.22
N SER A 67 -13.80 -1.79 -16.03
CA SER A 67 -15.19 -1.95 -15.60
C SER A 67 -15.27 -2.84 -14.34
N SER A 68 -16.20 -2.56 -13.44
CA SER A 68 -16.54 -3.45 -12.34
C SER A 68 -17.79 -4.25 -12.69
N ILE A 69 -17.70 -5.55 -12.48
CA ILE A 69 -18.78 -6.49 -12.81
C ILE A 69 -19.01 -7.49 -11.69
N ASN A 70 -20.23 -7.97 -11.61
CA ASN A 70 -20.56 -9.20 -10.89
C ASN A 70 -20.72 -10.34 -11.90
N ILE A 71 -20.17 -11.48 -11.58
CA ILE A 71 -20.30 -12.74 -12.34
C ILE A 71 -20.90 -13.79 -11.42
N VAL A 72 -21.92 -14.48 -11.90
CA VAL A 72 -22.42 -15.73 -11.33
C VAL A 72 -22.08 -16.84 -12.30
N GLY A 73 -21.53 -17.96 -11.81
CA GLY A 73 -21.14 -19.07 -12.63
C GLY A 73 -20.60 -20.25 -11.85
N GLU A 74 -20.22 -21.30 -12.57
CA GLU A 74 -19.73 -22.55 -12.02
C GLU A 74 -18.21 -22.65 -12.12
N ILE A 75 -17.58 -23.11 -11.05
CA ILE A 75 -16.14 -23.39 -11.01
C ILE A 75 -15.85 -24.68 -11.78
N VAL A 76 -15.04 -24.58 -12.82
CA VAL A 76 -14.61 -25.72 -13.62
C VAL A 76 -13.10 -25.83 -13.70
N GLU A 77 -12.59 -27.01 -14.08
CA GLU A 77 -11.17 -27.18 -14.38
C GLU A 77 -10.79 -26.35 -15.60
N SER A 78 -9.70 -25.57 -15.51
CA SER A 78 -9.29 -24.73 -16.62
C SER A 78 -8.68 -25.55 -17.76
N GLN A 79 -9.13 -25.27 -18.97
CA GLN A 79 -8.54 -25.80 -20.20
C GLN A 79 -7.28 -25.03 -20.64
N GLY A 80 -7.02 -23.87 -20.00
CA GLY A 80 -5.92 -22.98 -20.32
C GLY A 80 -4.63 -23.29 -19.55
N ARG A 81 -3.48 -22.91 -20.11
CA ARG A 81 -2.21 -22.99 -19.39
C ARG A 81 -2.10 -21.83 -18.39
N GLY A 82 -1.61 -22.12 -17.18
CA GLY A 82 -1.23 -21.11 -16.19
C GLY A 82 -2.28 -20.83 -15.11
N GLN A 83 -3.41 -21.51 -15.11
CA GLN A 83 -4.40 -21.47 -14.03
C GLN A 83 -5.04 -22.85 -13.83
N SER A 84 -5.49 -23.14 -12.60
CA SER A 84 -6.05 -24.46 -12.27
C SER A 84 -7.56 -24.55 -12.47
N VAL A 85 -8.25 -23.43 -12.30
CA VAL A 85 -9.71 -23.33 -12.40
C VAL A 85 -10.11 -22.09 -13.18
N GLU A 86 -11.31 -22.13 -13.76
CA GLU A 86 -11.96 -20.99 -14.41
C GLU A 86 -13.45 -21.00 -14.10
N ILE A 87 -14.16 -19.94 -14.43
CA ILE A 87 -15.61 -19.83 -14.24
C ILE A 87 -16.30 -19.96 -15.59
N VAL A 88 -17.21 -20.88 -15.69
CA VAL A 88 -18.23 -20.88 -16.77
C VAL A 88 -19.36 -19.96 -16.32
N VAL A 89 -19.56 -18.89 -17.06
CA VAL A 89 -20.43 -17.79 -16.66
C VAL A 89 -21.89 -18.08 -16.99
N ASP A 90 -22.75 -17.99 -15.98
CA ASP A 90 -24.20 -18.08 -16.12
C ASP A 90 -24.84 -16.69 -16.24
N GLU A 91 -24.40 -15.72 -15.40
CA GLU A 91 -24.97 -14.37 -15.37
C GLU A 91 -23.85 -13.32 -15.24
N ILE A 92 -24.07 -12.15 -15.84
CA ILE A 92 -23.21 -10.97 -15.74
C ILE A 92 -24.06 -9.74 -15.43
N SER A 93 -23.60 -8.96 -14.45
CA SER A 93 -24.14 -7.64 -14.15
C SER A 93 -23.02 -6.60 -14.16
N VAL A 94 -23.17 -5.52 -14.91
CA VAL A 94 -22.22 -4.41 -14.91
C VAL A 94 -22.54 -3.50 -13.72
N LEU A 95 -21.62 -3.41 -12.77
CA LEU A 95 -21.74 -2.59 -11.56
C LEU A 95 -21.20 -1.18 -11.77
N GLY A 96 -20.21 -1.02 -12.64
CA GLY A 96 -19.63 0.27 -12.96
C GLY A 96 -18.93 0.23 -14.32
N LEU A 97 -19.22 1.25 -15.12
CA LEU A 97 -18.67 1.40 -16.46
C LEU A 97 -17.22 1.93 -16.40
N SER A 98 -16.43 1.58 -17.40
CA SER A 98 -15.13 2.17 -17.67
C SER A 98 -15.07 2.63 -19.12
N ASN A 99 -14.83 3.93 -19.32
CA ASN A 99 -14.62 4.45 -20.67
C ASN A 99 -13.19 4.11 -21.12
N PRO A 100 -13.01 3.29 -22.18
CA PRO A 100 -11.69 2.87 -22.64
C PRO A 100 -10.78 4.03 -23.08
N ASP A 101 -11.35 5.15 -23.56
CA ASP A 101 -10.61 6.33 -24.00
C ASP A 101 -10.09 7.17 -22.83
N GLN A 102 -10.73 7.06 -21.67
CA GLN A 102 -10.37 7.82 -20.45
C GLN A 102 -9.64 6.98 -19.42
N TYR A 103 -9.74 5.65 -19.49
CA TYR A 103 -9.09 4.76 -18.52
C TYR A 103 -7.62 4.51 -18.90
N PRO A 104 -6.64 5.06 -18.17
CA PRO A 104 -5.25 5.09 -18.61
C PRO A 104 -4.51 3.75 -18.40
N ILE A 105 -4.98 2.91 -17.44
CA ILE A 105 -4.31 1.63 -17.10
C ILE A 105 -4.79 0.52 -18.05
N GLN A 106 -4.28 0.55 -19.26
CA GLN A 106 -4.57 -0.48 -20.27
C GLN A 106 -3.69 -1.72 -20.06
N PRO A 107 -4.03 -2.91 -20.61
CA PRO A 107 -3.28 -4.15 -20.48
C PRO A 107 -1.97 -4.14 -21.27
N LYS A 108 -1.06 -3.22 -20.92
CA LYS A 108 0.28 -3.04 -21.50
C LYS A 108 1.28 -2.69 -20.40
N LYS A 109 2.58 -2.71 -20.73
CA LYS A 109 3.63 -2.24 -19.84
C LYS A 109 3.59 -0.72 -19.72
N HIS A 110 3.61 -0.20 -18.51
CA HIS A 110 3.66 1.23 -18.19
C HIS A 110 5.00 1.60 -17.55
N SER A 111 5.50 2.81 -17.84
CA SER A 111 6.67 3.35 -17.14
C SER A 111 6.31 3.79 -15.72
N PHE A 112 7.32 3.92 -14.84
CA PHE A 112 7.08 4.41 -13.49
C PHE A 112 6.66 5.89 -13.47
N GLU A 113 7.13 6.71 -14.41
CA GLU A 113 6.71 8.11 -14.58
C GLU A 113 5.20 8.16 -14.83
N PHE A 114 4.74 7.42 -15.85
CA PHE A 114 3.30 7.31 -16.16
C PHE A 114 2.48 6.85 -14.96
N LEU A 115 2.98 5.89 -14.17
CA LEU A 115 2.28 5.40 -12.99
C LEU A 115 2.28 6.42 -11.84
N ARG A 116 3.26 7.34 -11.77
CA ARG A 116 3.23 8.44 -10.80
C ARG A 116 2.21 9.50 -11.18
N GLU A 117 2.11 9.83 -12.45
CA GLU A 117 1.08 10.76 -12.98
C GLU A 117 -0.34 10.23 -12.77
N ASN A 118 -0.51 8.90 -12.85
CA ASN A 118 -1.78 8.21 -12.63
C ASN A 118 -1.85 7.55 -11.24
N ALA A 119 -1.43 8.27 -10.19
CA ALA A 119 -1.23 7.74 -8.84
C ALA A 119 -2.46 7.04 -8.25
N HIS A 120 -3.67 7.55 -8.51
CA HIS A 120 -4.94 7.03 -8.01
C HIS A 120 -5.35 5.69 -8.66
N LEU A 121 -4.81 5.36 -9.84
CA LEU A 121 -5.10 4.11 -10.56
C LEU A 121 -3.94 3.12 -10.60
N ARG A 122 -2.71 3.56 -10.31
CA ARG A 122 -1.50 2.73 -10.42
C ARG A 122 -1.55 1.45 -9.60
N ILE A 123 -2.31 1.45 -8.50
CA ILE A 123 -2.49 0.26 -7.64
C ILE A 123 -3.14 -0.91 -8.39
N ARG A 124 -3.85 -0.63 -9.46
CA ARG A 124 -4.45 -1.65 -10.33
C ARG A 124 -3.44 -2.37 -11.22
N THR A 125 -2.18 -1.93 -11.26
CA THR A 125 -1.11 -2.65 -11.96
C THR A 125 -0.51 -3.75 -11.08
N LYS A 126 -0.09 -4.86 -11.70
CA LYS A 126 0.56 -5.97 -10.96
C LYS A 126 1.80 -5.48 -10.19
N THR A 127 2.62 -4.62 -10.79
CA THR A 127 3.85 -4.09 -10.18
C THR A 127 3.56 -3.36 -8.87
N ILE A 128 2.68 -2.36 -8.87
CA ILE A 128 2.39 -1.57 -7.67
C ILE A 128 1.60 -2.40 -6.64
N SER A 129 0.67 -3.23 -7.11
CA SER A 129 -0.07 -4.15 -6.24
C SER A 129 0.86 -5.13 -5.51
N SER A 130 1.87 -5.70 -6.20
CA SER A 130 2.88 -6.56 -5.57
C SER A 130 3.66 -5.82 -4.49
N VAL A 131 4.15 -4.62 -4.81
CA VAL A 131 4.91 -3.79 -3.85
C VAL A 131 4.08 -3.51 -2.59
N MET A 132 2.80 -3.15 -2.76
CA MET A 132 1.94 -2.83 -1.60
C MET A 132 1.61 -4.07 -0.76
N ARG A 133 1.45 -5.24 -1.37
CA ARG A 133 1.27 -6.51 -0.65
C ARG A 133 2.52 -6.89 0.14
N ILE A 134 3.70 -6.81 -0.49
CA ILE A 134 4.97 -7.07 0.20
C ILE A 134 5.15 -6.09 1.37
N ARG A 135 4.86 -4.80 1.18
CA ARG A 135 4.92 -3.82 2.28
C ARG A 135 4.00 -4.19 3.45
N SER A 136 2.77 -4.63 3.14
CA SER A 136 1.82 -5.05 4.18
C SER A 136 2.35 -6.23 4.99
N GLU A 137 2.80 -7.28 4.32
CA GLU A 137 3.35 -8.48 4.98
C GLU A 137 4.62 -8.18 5.78
N LEU A 138 5.53 -7.37 5.21
CA LEU A 138 6.74 -6.95 5.91
C LEU A 138 6.42 -6.11 7.15
N SER A 139 5.46 -5.19 7.08
CA SER A 139 5.07 -4.38 8.23
C SER A 139 4.53 -5.26 9.37
N TYR A 140 3.69 -6.24 9.03
CA TYR A 140 3.19 -7.19 10.02
C TYR A 140 4.32 -8.06 10.60
N ALA A 141 5.22 -8.57 9.76
CA ALA A 141 6.36 -9.38 10.20
C ALA A 141 7.29 -8.61 11.14
N ILE A 142 7.55 -7.33 10.86
CA ILE A 142 8.34 -6.44 11.73
C ILE A 142 7.67 -6.29 13.09
N HIS A 143 6.39 -5.93 13.14
CA HIS A 143 5.66 -5.80 14.40
C HIS A 143 5.62 -7.11 15.17
N LYS A 144 5.38 -8.24 14.50
CA LYS A 144 5.41 -9.57 15.10
C LYS A 144 6.76 -9.89 15.73
N PHE A 145 7.86 -9.68 14.97
CA PHE A 145 9.21 -9.92 15.47
C PHE A 145 9.51 -9.15 16.75
N PHE A 146 9.24 -7.85 16.75
CA PHE A 146 9.52 -7.03 17.93
C PHE A 146 8.66 -7.40 19.13
N ASN A 147 7.37 -7.69 18.90
CA ASN A 147 6.47 -8.13 19.95
C ASN A 147 6.93 -9.46 20.58
N GLU A 148 7.30 -10.47 19.77
CA GLU A 148 7.81 -11.77 20.24
C GLU A 148 9.15 -11.68 20.95
N ASN A 149 9.93 -10.59 20.73
CA ASN A 149 11.17 -10.30 21.43
C ASN A 149 11.01 -9.33 22.61
N ASN A 150 9.76 -9.11 23.06
CA ASN A 150 9.38 -8.25 24.19
C ASN A 150 9.77 -6.78 24.02
N PHE A 151 9.63 -6.24 22.83
CA PHE A 151 9.71 -4.81 22.57
C PHE A 151 8.31 -4.21 22.57
N TYR A 152 8.19 -3.00 23.11
CA TYR A 152 6.98 -2.21 23.02
C TYR A 152 7.02 -1.28 21.82
N TYR A 153 5.97 -1.29 21.01
CA TYR A 153 5.80 -0.31 19.93
C TYR A 153 5.45 1.05 20.52
N VAL A 154 6.21 2.07 20.14
CA VAL A 154 5.98 3.45 20.56
C VAL A 154 5.68 4.31 19.34
N HIS A 155 4.54 5.00 19.40
CA HIS A 155 4.17 6.01 18.41
C HIS A 155 4.70 7.38 18.86
N THR A 156 5.80 7.82 18.26
CA THR A 156 6.41 9.13 18.53
C THR A 156 5.77 10.22 17.69
N PRO A 157 5.77 11.49 18.15
CA PRO A 157 5.20 12.61 17.38
C PRO A 157 5.87 12.78 16.02
N ILE A 158 5.05 13.05 14.99
CA ILE A 158 5.54 13.39 13.66
C ILE A 158 5.89 14.87 13.57
N ILE A 159 5.14 15.74 14.28
CA ILE A 159 5.46 17.17 14.40
C ILE A 159 6.23 17.34 15.69
N THR A 160 7.43 17.88 15.59
CA THR A 160 8.33 18.07 16.73
C THR A 160 8.95 19.46 16.75
N GLY A 161 9.24 19.97 17.94
CA GLY A 161 10.04 21.19 18.13
C GLY A 161 11.53 20.88 18.35
N SER A 162 11.93 19.63 18.29
CA SER A 162 13.30 19.19 18.58
C SER A 162 13.91 18.49 17.36
N ASP A 163 15.19 18.78 17.12
CA ASP A 163 15.99 18.06 16.14
C ASP A 163 16.57 16.79 16.80
N ALA A 164 16.61 15.71 16.06
CA ALA A 164 17.24 14.46 16.47
C ALA A 164 18.72 14.47 16.04
N GLU A 165 19.60 14.96 16.89
CA GLU A 165 21.08 14.95 16.74
C GLU A 165 21.62 15.63 15.47
N GLY A 166 20.91 16.63 14.90
CA GLY A 166 21.31 17.25 13.63
C GLY A 166 21.24 16.31 12.45
N ALA A 167 20.35 15.31 12.51
CA ALA A 167 20.31 14.17 11.58
C ALA A 167 19.81 14.52 10.16
N GLY A 168 19.64 15.80 9.83
CA GLY A 168 19.28 16.27 8.50
C GLY A 168 18.47 17.56 8.49
N GLU A 169 18.29 18.13 7.31
CA GLU A 169 17.42 19.29 7.14
C GLU A 169 15.96 18.91 7.37
N MET A 170 15.24 19.69 8.18
CA MET A 170 13.85 19.44 8.53
C MET A 170 12.88 20.27 7.69
N PHE A 171 11.77 19.68 7.30
CA PHE A 171 10.62 20.42 6.76
C PHE A 171 9.92 21.18 7.88
N LYS A 172 9.76 22.49 7.72
CA LYS A 172 9.01 23.32 8.67
C LYS A 172 7.51 23.06 8.56
N VAL A 173 6.84 22.98 9.71
CA VAL A 173 5.39 22.91 9.82
C VAL A 173 4.89 24.23 10.44
N SER A 174 4.05 24.94 9.71
CA SER A 174 3.55 26.24 10.12
C SER A 174 2.13 26.46 9.60
N THR A 175 1.32 27.17 10.38
CA THR A 175 -0.01 27.65 10.00
C THR A 175 -0.01 29.14 9.65
N LEU A 176 1.16 29.80 9.69
CA LEU A 176 1.30 31.20 9.34
C LEU A 176 1.01 31.44 7.86
N ASN A 177 0.40 32.61 7.56
CA ASN A 177 0.18 33.00 6.18
C ASN A 177 1.52 33.36 5.52
N LEU A 178 1.97 32.57 4.54
CA LEU A 178 3.23 32.80 3.83
C LEU A 178 3.28 34.14 3.03
N ASN A 179 2.13 34.73 2.70
CA ASN A 179 2.07 36.02 2.01
C ASN A 179 2.19 37.22 2.98
N ASP A 180 1.99 36.98 4.28
CA ASP A 180 2.03 38.01 5.32
C ASP A 180 2.53 37.36 6.61
N VAL A 181 3.82 37.07 6.65
CA VAL A 181 4.45 36.36 7.77
C VAL A 181 4.74 37.37 8.90
N PRO A 182 4.21 37.14 10.12
CA PRO A 182 4.53 38.02 11.27
C PRO A 182 6.01 37.95 11.60
N LYS A 183 6.58 39.12 11.95
CA LYS A 183 7.98 39.23 12.28
C LYS A 183 8.15 39.78 13.70
N ASN A 184 9.20 39.29 14.38
CA ASN A 184 9.65 39.82 15.66
C ASN A 184 10.46 41.13 15.49
N ASP A 185 10.90 41.70 16.60
CA ASP A 185 11.72 42.93 16.61
C ASP A 185 13.06 42.78 15.86
N SER A 186 13.57 41.57 15.72
CA SER A 186 14.79 41.22 14.97
C SER A 186 14.53 40.98 13.49
N GLN A 187 13.32 41.22 12.98
CA GLN A 187 12.89 40.96 11.59
C GLN A 187 12.89 39.47 11.18
N GLU A 188 12.95 38.55 12.15
CA GLU A 188 12.80 37.11 11.95
C GLU A 188 11.34 36.71 12.07
N VAL A 189 10.99 35.49 11.58
CA VAL A 189 9.65 34.97 11.71
C VAL A 189 9.24 34.84 13.18
N ASP A 190 8.11 35.47 13.54
CA ASP A 190 7.58 35.39 14.90
C ASP A 190 6.73 34.10 15.08
N PHE A 191 7.37 32.99 15.38
CA PHE A 191 6.70 31.72 15.65
C PHE A 191 5.83 31.74 16.92
N SER A 192 5.90 32.80 17.77
CA SER A 192 4.96 32.90 18.90
C SER A 192 3.51 33.12 18.44
N LYS A 193 3.33 33.52 17.18
CA LYS A 193 2.02 33.71 16.52
C LYS A 193 1.56 32.45 15.78
N ASP A 194 2.41 31.41 15.69
CA ASP A 194 2.06 30.14 15.05
C ASP A 194 1.26 29.24 16.00
N PHE A 195 0.68 28.15 15.44
CA PHE A 195 -0.21 27.24 16.15
C PHE A 195 0.38 26.69 17.46
N PHE A 196 1.65 26.29 17.45
CA PHE A 196 2.33 25.75 18.64
C PHE A 196 3.05 26.81 19.48
N GLY A 197 3.01 28.09 19.10
CA GLY A 197 3.71 29.15 19.77
C GLY A 197 5.24 29.09 19.71
N LYS A 198 5.78 28.20 18.88
CA LYS A 198 7.21 27.99 18.62
C LYS A 198 7.41 27.35 17.26
N GLU A 199 8.66 27.41 16.76
CA GLU A 199 9.03 26.70 15.54
C GLU A 199 8.82 25.19 15.69
N THR A 200 8.17 24.57 14.70
CA THR A 200 7.95 23.12 14.62
C THR A 200 8.30 22.58 13.24
N ASN A 201 8.64 21.31 13.20
CA ASN A 201 9.14 20.64 12.01
C ASN A 201 8.56 19.23 11.91
N LEU A 202 8.64 18.63 10.72
CA LEU A 202 8.44 17.21 10.56
C LEU A 202 9.66 16.44 11.07
N THR A 203 9.46 15.38 11.83
CA THR A 203 10.53 14.61 12.45
C THR A 203 11.45 13.94 11.43
N VAL A 204 12.73 13.94 11.68
CA VAL A 204 13.75 13.19 10.94
C VAL A 204 14.03 11.81 11.55
N SER A 205 13.54 11.55 12.77
CA SER A 205 13.72 10.30 13.51
C SER A 205 12.77 10.26 14.70
N GLY A 206 12.27 9.07 15.03
CA GLY A 206 11.55 8.83 16.29
C GLY A 206 12.47 8.51 17.46
N GLN A 207 13.79 8.48 17.25
CA GLN A 207 14.77 8.03 18.24
C GLN A 207 14.75 8.87 19.51
N LEU A 208 14.74 10.21 19.39
CA LEU A 208 14.84 11.12 20.53
C LEU A 208 13.75 10.87 21.58
N GLU A 209 12.51 10.74 21.13
CA GLU A 209 11.38 10.44 22.01
C GLU A 209 11.41 8.97 22.46
N ALA A 210 11.80 8.03 21.56
CA ALA A 210 11.87 6.60 21.88
C ALA A 210 12.87 6.29 22.98
N GLU A 211 14.01 6.97 23.06
CA GLU A 211 14.99 6.84 24.14
C GLU A 211 14.36 7.16 25.51
N SER A 212 13.53 8.19 25.60
CA SER A 212 12.80 8.53 26.84
C SER A 212 11.87 7.41 27.28
N TYR A 213 11.20 6.74 26.34
CA TYR A 213 10.33 5.60 26.63
C TYR A 213 11.16 4.34 27.00
N ALA A 214 12.33 4.16 26.40
CA ALA A 214 13.22 3.04 26.74
C ALA A 214 13.69 3.09 28.20
N LEU A 215 13.88 4.29 28.76
CA LEU A 215 14.22 4.46 30.19
C LEU A 215 13.13 3.97 31.14
N GLY A 216 11.89 3.86 30.71
CA GLY A 216 10.77 3.34 31.50
C GLY A 216 10.33 1.92 31.14
N LEU A 217 10.41 1.57 29.84
CA LEU A 217 9.90 0.31 29.30
C LEU A 217 11.01 -0.71 28.96
N GLY A 218 12.27 -0.31 29.02
CA GLY A 218 13.44 -1.15 28.77
C GLY A 218 13.75 -1.36 27.29
N LYS A 219 12.81 -1.93 26.53
CA LYS A 219 12.96 -2.19 25.09
C LYS A 219 11.76 -1.64 24.33
N VAL A 220 12.00 -0.71 23.44
CA VAL A 220 10.97 -0.09 22.60
C VAL A 220 11.41 -0.07 21.14
N TYR A 221 10.48 0.13 20.25
CA TYR A 221 10.80 0.42 18.84
C TYR A 221 9.79 1.39 18.25
N THR A 222 10.26 2.23 17.35
CA THR A 222 9.41 2.98 16.43
C THR A 222 9.39 2.30 15.08
N PHE A 223 8.28 2.40 14.40
CA PHE A 223 8.13 2.04 13.00
C PHE A 223 7.14 3.00 12.36
N GLY A 224 7.67 4.03 11.73
CA GLY A 224 6.86 5.14 11.26
C GLY A 224 7.56 6.02 10.22
N PRO A 225 6.82 7.00 9.67
CA PRO A 225 7.35 7.93 8.68
C PRO A 225 8.36 8.88 9.32
N THR A 226 9.42 9.15 8.58
CA THR A 226 10.42 10.19 8.85
C THR A 226 10.63 11.03 7.60
N PHE A 227 11.08 12.27 7.79
CA PHE A 227 11.14 13.26 6.73
C PHE A 227 12.51 13.94 6.70
N ARG A 228 13.05 14.16 5.52
CA ARG A 228 14.31 14.88 5.34
C ARG A 228 14.20 15.83 4.15
N ALA A 229 14.53 17.11 4.40
CA ALA A 229 14.41 18.19 3.41
C ALA A 229 15.68 18.34 2.55
N GLU A 230 16.70 17.51 2.75
CA GLU A 230 17.95 17.61 2.00
C GLU A 230 17.70 17.46 0.49
N ASN A 231 18.23 18.38 -0.27
CA ASN A 231 18.16 18.37 -1.72
C ASN A 231 19.17 17.38 -2.28
N SER A 232 18.75 16.12 -2.46
CA SER A 232 19.58 15.05 -3.05
C SER A 232 18.87 14.38 -4.21
N ASN A 233 19.57 14.31 -5.35
CA ASN A 233 19.06 13.72 -6.59
C ASN A 233 19.53 12.26 -6.81
N THR A 234 19.77 11.49 -5.76
CA THR A 234 20.13 10.09 -5.88
C THR A 234 18.89 9.19 -5.96
N SER A 235 19.01 8.05 -6.62
CA SER A 235 17.92 7.08 -6.74
C SER A 235 17.49 6.44 -5.41
N ARG A 236 18.25 6.65 -4.33
CA ARG A 236 18.02 6.07 -2.99
C ARG A 236 17.61 7.12 -1.96
N HIS A 237 17.52 8.39 -2.33
CA HIS A 237 17.14 9.47 -1.44
C HIS A 237 15.65 9.75 -1.57
N LEU A 238 14.94 9.72 -0.44
CA LEU A 238 13.51 10.02 -0.35
C LEU A 238 13.30 11.10 0.69
N ALA A 239 12.42 12.07 0.39
CA ALA A 239 12.03 13.10 1.34
C ALA A 239 11.12 12.54 2.46
N GLU A 240 10.41 11.45 2.19
CA GLU A 240 9.60 10.72 3.16
C GLU A 240 9.89 9.23 3.03
N PHE A 241 10.17 8.57 4.16
CA PHE A 241 10.41 7.12 4.21
C PHE A 241 10.07 6.57 5.59
N TRP A 242 9.87 5.27 5.69
CA TRP A 242 9.62 4.61 6.96
C TRP A 242 10.89 4.05 7.56
N ARG A 243 11.09 4.30 8.85
CA ARG A 243 12.24 3.78 9.62
C ARG A 243 11.78 2.80 10.70
N ILE A 244 12.66 1.84 10.98
CA ILE A 244 12.57 0.93 12.10
C ILE A 244 13.71 1.32 13.05
N GLU A 245 13.37 1.77 14.26
CA GLU A 245 14.34 2.29 15.21
C GLU A 245 14.11 1.62 16.56
N PRO A 246 14.80 0.49 16.85
CA PRO A 246 14.75 -0.15 18.17
C PRO A 246 15.68 0.55 19.14
N GLU A 247 15.16 0.86 20.33
CA GLU A 247 15.93 1.39 21.46
C GLU A 247 15.88 0.42 22.63
N MET A 248 17.05 0.16 23.21
CA MET A 248 17.21 -0.82 24.27
C MET A 248 18.07 -0.24 25.42
N ALA A 249 17.43 0.05 26.53
CA ALA A 249 18.16 0.49 27.75
C ALA A 249 19.03 -0.63 28.29
N LEU A 250 20.22 -0.29 28.78
CA LEU A 250 21.16 -1.23 29.41
C LEU A 250 21.73 -2.32 28.48
N TYR A 251 21.66 -2.12 27.17
CA TYR A 251 22.20 -3.03 26.16
C TYR A 251 23.42 -2.41 25.47
N GLU A 252 24.36 -3.27 25.04
CA GLU A 252 25.57 -2.87 24.34
C GLU A 252 25.46 -3.10 22.82
N LEU A 253 26.51 -2.69 22.08
CA LEU A 253 26.57 -2.81 20.63
C LEU A 253 26.39 -4.27 20.15
N ALA A 254 26.97 -5.24 20.85
CA ALA A 254 26.84 -6.66 20.49
C ALA A 254 25.37 -7.13 20.51
N ASP A 255 24.60 -6.66 21.49
CA ASP A 255 23.18 -6.97 21.61
C ASP A 255 22.37 -6.37 20.49
N LYS A 256 22.66 -5.11 20.13
CA LYS A 256 22.02 -4.44 18.98
C LYS A 256 22.28 -5.18 17.67
N ILE A 257 23.53 -5.60 17.43
CA ILE A 257 23.89 -6.40 16.25
C ILE A 257 23.11 -7.73 16.23
N ASN A 258 22.99 -8.41 17.35
CA ASN A 258 22.26 -9.67 17.46
C ASN A 258 20.76 -9.50 17.13
N ILE A 259 20.12 -8.46 17.65
CA ILE A 259 18.72 -8.14 17.33
C ILE A 259 18.55 -7.81 15.85
N ALA A 260 19.43 -6.99 15.28
CA ALA A 260 19.38 -6.66 13.85
C ALA A 260 19.53 -7.91 12.96
N GLN A 261 20.45 -8.81 13.27
CA GLN A 261 20.61 -10.08 12.55
C GLN A 261 19.38 -10.98 12.66
N LYS A 262 18.78 -11.08 13.87
CA LYS A 262 17.56 -11.86 14.08
C LYS A 262 16.38 -11.28 13.29
N LEU A 263 16.22 -9.96 13.31
CA LEU A 263 15.17 -9.27 12.53
C LEU A 263 15.30 -9.60 11.04
N ILE A 264 16.49 -9.38 10.45
CA ILE A 264 16.71 -9.64 9.02
C ILE A 264 16.39 -11.10 8.67
N ARG A 265 16.86 -12.06 9.49
CA ARG A 265 16.60 -13.48 9.26
C ARG A 265 15.13 -13.88 9.41
N SER A 266 14.35 -13.12 10.18
CA SER A 266 12.92 -13.41 10.41
C SER A 266 12.02 -12.88 9.32
N ILE A 267 12.48 -11.89 8.54
CA ILE A 267 11.66 -11.22 7.51
C ILE A 267 12.05 -11.59 6.07
N ILE A 268 13.16 -12.33 5.88
CA ILE A 268 13.57 -12.94 4.60
C ILE A 268 13.12 -14.40 4.54
#